data_4117fccbb06f9f7fe65319f62b307e1e
#
_entry.id   4117fccbb06f9f7fe65319f62b307e1e
#
_cell.length_a   1.000
_cell.length_b   1.000
_cell.length_c   1.000
_cell.angle_alpha   90.00
_cell.angle_beta   90.00
_cell.angle_gamma   90.00
#
_symmetry.space_group_name_H-M   'P 1'
#
loop_
_entity.id
_entity.type
_entity.pdbx_description
1 polymer ?
#
loop_
_entity_poly.entity_id
_entity_poly.type
_entity_poly.pdbx_seq_one_letter_code
_entity_poly.pdbx_strand_id
1 'polypeptide(L)'
;MIIENIQSTVVPKMDYEKYRMVSYTQLSLWLECPHKWKLMYIDKLKQPPNIHLAFGSAMHESLQEYFELMYNKSIKQADAFNIHEDFQQRFMKMYKDYKEQIGENFSTKKEIMEFVNDGLNIIDFFLQRRQMYFSKRGTRLLGIEMPILTPPHKEHPNIMLYGKLDLVFYDEDLQKITIWDIKTSTRGWGKWDKENKIKMAQMVLYKKYFAEQYNVPVDSIDCKYFIVKRKVPKNPKYPAMASRIQTYEPSSGKVTMNRVSKHLHEFIDDCFKDDMYQVKDYTKNPSDKNCRWCPFKDKPELCDKEHSS
;
A
#
# COMPACT_ATOMS: atom_id res chain seq x y z
N MET A 1 -9.56 13.42 -23.73
CA MET A 1 -8.21 12.82 -23.89
C MET A 1 -7.78 11.98 -22.67
N ILE A 2 -7.60 12.51 -21.42
CA ILE A 2 -7.17 11.69 -20.26
C ILE A 2 -8.13 10.53 -19.99
N ILE A 3 -9.42 10.81 -19.83
CA ILE A 3 -10.45 9.79 -19.54
C ILE A 3 -10.54 8.76 -20.66
N GLU A 4 -10.54 9.19 -21.91
CA GLU A 4 -10.59 8.32 -23.08
C GLU A 4 -9.41 7.35 -23.14
N ASN A 5 -8.21 7.85 -22.85
CA ASN A 5 -7.01 7.00 -22.78
C ASN A 5 -7.14 5.93 -21.69
N ILE A 6 -7.64 6.31 -20.50
CA ILE A 6 -7.85 5.36 -19.42
C ILE A 6 -8.90 4.30 -19.78
N GLN A 7 -10.03 4.72 -20.35
CA GLN A 7 -11.12 3.82 -20.73
C GLN A 7 -10.77 2.89 -21.91
N SER A 8 -9.93 3.35 -22.81
CA SER A 8 -9.49 2.55 -23.98
C SER A 8 -8.30 1.63 -23.66
N THR A 9 -7.63 1.82 -22.53
CA THR A 9 -6.48 1.00 -22.16
C THR A 9 -6.92 -0.42 -21.74
N VAL A 10 -6.44 -1.40 -22.48
CA VAL A 10 -6.62 -2.82 -22.13
C VAL A 10 -5.44 -3.25 -21.25
N VAL A 11 -5.71 -3.45 -19.97
CA VAL A 11 -4.70 -4.02 -19.07
C VAL A 11 -4.53 -5.51 -19.39
N PRO A 12 -3.30 -6.00 -19.62
CA PRO A 12 -3.06 -7.41 -19.90
C PRO A 12 -3.65 -8.31 -18.80
N LYS A 13 -4.15 -9.47 -19.18
CA LYS A 13 -4.50 -10.49 -18.20
C LYS A 13 -3.24 -11.02 -17.55
N MET A 14 -3.30 -11.24 -16.25
CA MET A 14 -2.21 -11.83 -15.49
C MET A 14 -1.99 -13.28 -15.95
N ASP A 15 -0.81 -13.56 -16.48
CA ASP A 15 -0.38 -14.88 -16.89
C ASP A 15 0.91 -15.23 -16.11
N TYR A 16 0.75 -16.05 -15.07
CA TYR A 16 1.85 -16.42 -14.17
C TYR A 16 2.83 -17.44 -14.79
N GLU A 17 2.46 -18.09 -15.88
CA GLU A 17 3.35 -18.99 -16.61
C GLU A 17 4.32 -18.19 -17.47
N LYS A 18 3.78 -17.15 -18.13
CA LYS A 18 4.54 -16.28 -19.03
C LYS A 18 5.32 -15.19 -18.27
N TYR A 19 4.69 -14.55 -17.29
CA TYR A 19 5.25 -13.37 -16.63
C TYR A 19 5.71 -13.65 -15.20
N ARG A 20 6.78 -12.97 -14.79
CA ARG A 20 7.20 -12.89 -13.38
C ARG A 20 6.78 -11.54 -12.82
N MET A 21 6.10 -11.58 -11.67
CA MET A 21 5.56 -10.38 -11.04
C MET A 21 6.55 -9.83 -10.02
N VAL A 22 6.86 -8.56 -10.16
CA VAL A 22 7.55 -7.77 -9.13
C VAL A 22 6.59 -6.71 -8.60
N SER A 23 6.76 -6.32 -7.37
CA SER A 23 5.91 -5.32 -6.72
C SER A 23 6.74 -4.32 -5.92
N TYR A 24 6.12 -3.20 -5.54
CA TYR A 24 6.73 -2.28 -4.60
C TYR A 24 7.16 -2.99 -3.30
N THR A 25 6.36 -3.93 -2.79
CA THR A 25 6.70 -4.68 -1.57
C THR A 25 8.00 -5.46 -1.74
N GLN A 26 8.20 -6.10 -2.88
CA GLN A 26 9.45 -6.80 -3.18
C GLN A 26 10.63 -5.83 -3.24
N LEU A 27 10.48 -4.73 -3.99
CA LEU A 27 11.52 -3.70 -4.09
C LEU A 27 11.87 -3.12 -2.71
N SER A 28 10.88 -2.81 -1.90
CA SER A 28 11.12 -2.23 -0.56
C SER A 28 11.87 -3.19 0.35
N LEU A 29 11.53 -4.47 0.32
CA LEU A 29 12.23 -5.51 1.09
C LEU A 29 13.66 -5.69 0.62
N TRP A 30 13.90 -5.70 -0.69
CA TRP A 30 15.25 -5.79 -1.25
C TRP A 30 16.10 -4.56 -0.88
N LEU A 31 15.53 -3.36 -0.96
CA LEU A 31 16.21 -2.12 -0.55
C LEU A 31 16.50 -2.08 0.95
N GLU A 32 15.64 -2.67 1.78
CA GLU A 32 15.89 -2.80 3.23
C GLU A 32 16.96 -3.84 3.52
N CYS A 33 16.82 -5.05 2.96
CA CYS A 33 17.73 -6.16 3.16
C CYS A 33 17.50 -7.21 2.05
N PRO A 34 18.41 -7.33 1.05
CA PRO A 34 18.30 -8.32 -0.01
C PRO A 34 18.15 -9.75 0.49
N HIS A 35 18.86 -10.12 1.57
CA HIS A 35 18.73 -11.43 2.20
C HIS A 35 17.30 -11.70 2.73
N LYS A 36 16.67 -10.71 3.38
CA LYS A 36 15.26 -10.83 3.82
C LYS A 36 14.33 -11.05 2.64
N TRP A 37 14.55 -10.35 1.53
CA TRP A 37 13.79 -10.56 0.31
C TRP A 37 13.97 -11.99 -0.22
N LYS A 38 15.21 -12.50 -0.27
CA LYS A 38 15.48 -13.89 -0.65
C LYS A 38 14.68 -14.89 0.19
N LEU A 39 14.76 -14.77 1.51
CA LEU A 39 14.03 -15.66 2.43
C LEU A 39 12.53 -15.68 2.15
N MET A 40 11.94 -14.53 1.82
CA MET A 40 10.50 -14.44 1.59
C MET A 40 10.07 -14.85 0.17
N TYR A 41 10.86 -14.56 -0.86
CA TYR A 41 10.42 -14.74 -2.25
C TYR A 41 11.08 -15.90 -2.98
N ILE A 42 12.32 -16.24 -2.65
CA ILE A 42 13.00 -17.43 -3.19
C ILE A 42 12.72 -18.63 -2.30
N ASP A 43 13.02 -18.53 -1.01
CA ASP A 43 12.87 -19.62 -0.04
C ASP A 43 11.40 -19.77 0.44
N LYS A 44 10.51 -18.81 0.05
CA LYS A 44 9.07 -18.82 0.32
C LYS A 44 8.69 -18.89 1.79
N LEU A 45 9.56 -18.39 2.67
CA LEU A 45 9.28 -18.33 4.10
C LEU A 45 8.22 -17.25 4.37
N LYS A 46 7.12 -17.65 4.98
CA LYS A 46 6.00 -16.75 5.27
C LYS A 46 6.25 -15.95 6.54
N GLN A 47 5.91 -14.67 6.50
CA GLN A 47 5.78 -13.86 7.70
C GLN A 47 4.46 -14.21 8.39
N PRO A 48 4.46 -14.46 9.71
CA PRO A 48 3.22 -14.71 10.42
C PRO A 48 2.30 -13.48 10.34
N PRO A 49 1.01 -13.66 10.11
CA PRO A 49 0.06 -12.57 10.15
C PRO A 49 -0.05 -12.00 11.57
N ASN A 50 -0.54 -10.76 11.66
CA ASN A 50 -0.74 -10.09 12.93
C ASN A 50 -2.04 -9.26 12.90
N ILE A 51 -2.48 -8.83 14.07
CA ILE A 51 -3.74 -8.09 14.21
C ILE A 51 -3.75 -6.75 13.44
N HIS A 52 -2.59 -6.10 13.28
CA HIS A 52 -2.50 -4.86 12.51
C HIS A 52 -2.78 -5.10 11.02
N LEU A 53 -2.35 -6.26 10.49
CA LEU A 53 -2.62 -6.63 9.10
C LEU A 53 -4.12 -6.86 8.90
N ALA A 54 -4.76 -7.66 9.77
CA ALA A 54 -6.21 -7.89 9.70
C ALA A 54 -7.01 -6.58 9.80
N PHE A 55 -6.63 -5.71 10.74
CA PHE A 55 -7.24 -4.39 10.89
C PHE A 55 -7.05 -3.51 9.65
N GLY A 56 -5.83 -3.46 9.14
CA GLY A 56 -5.50 -2.66 7.96
C GLY A 56 -6.32 -3.07 6.75
N SER A 57 -6.36 -4.35 6.45
CA SER A 57 -7.12 -4.88 5.31
C SER A 57 -8.63 -4.63 5.45
N ALA A 58 -9.20 -4.91 6.64
CA ALA A 58 -10.63 -4.67 6.88
C ALA A 58 -11.00 -3.19 6.74
N MET A 59 -10.22 -2.29 7.31
CA MET A 59 -10.46 -0.84 7.21
C MET A 59 -10.37 -0.36 5.76
N HIS A 60 -9.40 -0.87 5.03
CA HIS A 60 -9.18 -0.56 3.62
C HIS A 60 -10.38 -0.97 2.77
N GLU A 61 -10.81 -2.24 2.87
CA GLU A 61 -11.94 -2.75 2.11
C GLU A 61 -13.26 -2.05 2.46
N SER A 62 -13.50 -1.74 3.74
CA SER A 62 -14.74 -1.05 4.15
C SER A 62 -14.79 0.39 3.66
N LEU A 63 -13.66 1.10 3.65
CA LEU A 63 -13.59 2.44 3.07
C LEU A 63 -13.77 2.41 1.55
N GLN A 64 -13.18 1.43 0.87
CA GLN A 64 -13.34 1.26 -0.58
C GLN A 64 -14.81 1.00 -0.96
N GLU A 65 -15.52 0.12 -0.24
CA GLU A 65 -16.94 -0.14 -0.45
C GLU A 65 -17.78 1.14 -0.27
N TYR A 66 -17.47 1.91 0.78
CA TYR A 66 -18.15 3.18 0.99
C TYR A 66 -17.92 4.16 -0.16
N PHE A 67 -16.69 4.27 -0.66
CA PHE A 67 -16.37 5.13 -1.82
C PHE A 67 -17.04 4.67 -3.11
N GLU A 68 -17.09 3.35 -3.34
CA GLU A 68 -17.80 2.77 -4.47
C GLU A 68 -19.26 3.20 -4.49
N LEU A 69 -19.94 3.07 -3.35
CA LEU A 69 -21.33 3.50 -3.20
C LEU A 69 -21.49 5.02 -3.36
N MET A 70 -20.58 5.80 -2.76
CA MET A 70 -20.67 7.26 -2.76
C MET A 70 -20.54 7.87 -4.16
N TYR A 71 -19.61 7.36 -4.97
CA TYR A 71 -19.32 7.91 -6.29
C TYR A 71 -20.12 7.25 -7.42
N ASN A 72 -20.30 5.94 -7.37
CA ASN A 72 -20.95 5.21 -8.46
C ASN A 72 -22.48 5.06 -8.26
N LYS A 73 -22.98 5.35 -7.06
CA LYS A 73 -24.42 5.35 -6.78
C LYS A 73 -24.86 6.72 -6.26
N SER A 74 -24.76 6.97 -4.96
CA SER A 74 -25.07 8.27 -4.36
C SER A 74 -24.54 8.36 -2.92
N ILE A 75 -24.34 9.59 -2.43
CA ILE A 75 -24.04 9.86 -1.03
C ILE A 75 -25.11 9.25 -0.11
N LYS A 76 -26.39 9.34 -0.50
CA LYS A 76 -27.50 8.76 0.28
C LYS A 76 -27.37 7.24 0.43
N GLN A 77 -26.96 6.54 -0.63
CA GLN A 77 -26.74 5.09 -0.57
C GLN A 77 -25.50 4.73 0.23
N ALA A 78 -24.41 5.50 0.10
CA ALA A 78 -23.23 5.32 0.93
C ALA A 78 -23.53 5.55 2.41
N ASP A 79 -24.34 6.56 2.75
CA ASP A 79 -24.74 6.84 4.13
C ASP A 79 -25.73 5.81 4.70
N ALA A 80 -26.49 5.11 3.83
CA ALA A 80 -27.35 4.00 4.22
C ALA A 80 -26.58 2.68 4.40
N PHE A 81 -25.36 2.59 3.91
CA PHE A 81 -24.47 1.45 4.10
C PHE A 81 -23.91 1.45 5.54
N ASN A 82 -24.15 0.36 6.26
CA ASN A 82 -23.65 0.21 7.62
C ASN A 82 -22.15 -0.13 7.63
N ILE A 83 -21.30 0.84 7.31
CA ILE A 83 -19.86 0.67 7.27
C ILE A 83 -19.26 0.20 8.62
N HIS A 84 -19.91 0.52 9.75
CA HIS A 84 -19.44 0.06 11.07
C HIS A 84 -19.57 -1.46 11.19
N GLU A 85 -20.71 -1.99 10.81
CA GLU A 85 -20.96 -3.43 10.83
C GLU A 85 -20.09 -4.15 9.79
N ASP A 86 -19.98 -3.62 8.58
CA ASP A 86 -19.13 -4.15 7.52
C ASP A 86 -17.68 -4.27 7.98
N PHE A 87 -17.13 -3.21 8.58
CA PHE A 87 -15.77 -3.25 9.14
C PHE A 87 -15.61 -4.32 10.21
N GLN A 88 -16.55 -4.43 11.14
CA GLN A 88 -16.48 -5.43 12.20
C GLN A 88 -16.51 -6.85 11.63
N GLN A 89 -17.41 -7.11 10.68
CA GLN A 89 -17.53 -8.43 10.04
C GLN A 89 -16.25 -8.80 9.26
N ARG A 90 -15.72 -7.87 8.46
CA ARG A 90 -14.46 -8.08 7.72
C ARG A 90 -13.29 -8.31 8.66
N PHE A 91 -13.14 -7.48 9.70
CA PHE A 91 -12.05 -7.60 10.66
C PHE A 91 -12.09 -8.93 11.40
N MET A 92 -13.27 -9.34 11.90
CA MET A 92 -13.42 -10.60 12.60
C MET A 92 -13.23 -11.82 11.70
N LYS A 93 -13.68 -11.74 10.44
CA LYS A 93 -13.43 -12.76 9.44
C LYS A 93 -11.93 -12.92 9.17
N MET A 94 -11.23 -11.83 8.86
CA MET A 94 -9.78 -11.86 8.59
C MET A 94 -8.98 -12.35 9.79
N TYR A 95 -9.37 -11.94 11.00
CA TYR A 95 -8.74 -12.43 12.23
C TYR A 95 -8.90 -13.96 12.35
N LYS A 96 -10.12 -14.47 12.08
CA LYS A 96 -10.41 -15.91 12.12
C LYS A 96 -9.61 -16.67 11.08
N ASP A 97 -9.58 -16.19 9.83
CA ASP A 97 -8.84 -16.80 8.73
C ASP A 97 -7.33 -16.89 9.06
N TYR A 98 -6.76 -15.82 9.63
CA TYR A 98 -5.35 -15.80 10.05
C TYR A 98 -5.09 -16.72 11.24
N LYS A 99 -5.99 -16.77 12.21
CA LYS A 99 -5.91 -17.71 13.34
C LYS A 99 -5.90 -19.15 12.85
N GLU A 100 -6.76 -19.50 11.90
CA GLU A 100 -6.79 -20.84 11.29
C GLU A 100 -5.49 -21.17 10.57
N GLN A 101 -4.88 -20.21 9.86
CA GLN A 101 -3.58 -20.40 9.18
C GLN A 101 -2.42 -20.64 10.15
N ILE A 102 -2.44 -20.01 11.33
CA ILE A 102 -1.37 -20.13 12.33
C ILE A 102 -1.61 -21.31 13.27
N GLY A 103 -2.88 -21.70 13.47
CA GLY A 103 -3.28 -22.73 14.42
C GLY A 103 -3.45 -22.25 15.86
N GLU A 104 -3.21 -20.95 16.14
CA GLU A 104 -3.28 -20.38 17.46
C GLU A 104 -3.82 -18.93 17.49
N ASN A 105 -4.17 -18.45 18.67
CA ASN A 105 -4.53 -17.05 18.84
C ASN A 105 -3.27 -16.18 18.87
N PHE A 106 -3.23 -15.17 18.02
CA PHE A 106 -2.12 -14.20 17.96
C PHE A 106 -2.46 -12.84 18.60
N SER A 107 -3.61 -12.76 19.30
CA SER A 107 -4.04 -11.59 20.07
C SER A 107 -4.99 -11.96 21.19
N THR A 108 -5.03 -11.14 22.23
CA THR A 108 -5.96 -11.30 23.35
C THR A 108 -7.36 -10.76 22.99
N LYS A 109 -8.42 -11.26 23.67
CA LYS A 109 -9.78 -10.71 23.51
C LYS A 109 -9.82 -9.19 23.77
N LYS A 110 -9.07 -8.71 24.76
CA LYS A 110 -8.99 -7.28 25.10
C LYS A 110 -8.40 -6.49 23.93
N GLU A 111 -7.35 -6.98 23.31
CA GLU A 111 -6.71 -6.34 22.19
C GLU A 111 -7.64 -6.32 20.96
N ILE A 112 -8.33 -7.42 20.66
CA ILE A 112 -9.31 -7.47 19.56
C ILE A 112 -10.38 -6.39 19.77
N MET A 113 -10.96 -6.31 20.99
CA MET A 113 -11.97 -5.29 21.30
C MET A 113 -11.41 -3.86 21.20
N GLU A 114 -10.15 -3.64 21.57
CA GLU A 114 -9.49 -2.35 21.39
C GLU A 114 -9.39 -1.98 19.88
N PHE A 115 -9.00 -2.91 19.04
CA PHE A 115 -8.91 -2.68 17.59
C PHE A 115 -10.28 -2.43 16.96
N VAL A 116 -11.32 -3.16 17.36
CA VAL A 116 -12.70 -2.90 16.94
C VAL A 116 -13.11 -1.47 17.30
N ASN A 117 -12.97 -1.08 18.57
CA ASN A 117 -13.34 0.27 19.03
C ASN A 117 -12.54 1.37 18.32
N ASP A 118 -11.24 1.15 18.08
CA ASP A 118 -10.42 2.10 17.33
C ASP A 118 -10.92 2.26 15.88
N GLY A 119 -11.35 1.16 15.24
CA GLY A 119 -11.90 1.18 13.89
C GLY A 119 -13.23 1.94 13.80
N LEU A 120 -14.14 1.67 14.71
CA LEU A 120 -15.43 2.39 14.79
C LEU A 120 -15.21 3.90 14.98
N ASN A 121 -14.31 4.29 15.86
CA ASN A 121 -13.95 5.69 16.07
C ASN A 121 -13.29 6.35 14.83
N ILE A 122 -12.56 5.59 14.02
CA ILE A 122 -12.01 6.09 12.74
C ILE A 122 -13.16 6.34 11.76
N ILE A 123 -14.08 5.41 11.64
CA ILE A 123 -15.23 5.49 10.74
C ILE A 123 -16.11 6.68 11.12
N ASP A 124 -16.45 6.84 12.42
CA ASP A 124 -17.21 8.01 12.89
C ASP A 124 -16.54 9.32 12.52
N PHE A 125 -15.22 9.41 12.76
CA PHE A 125 -14.44 10.59 12.41
C PHE A 125 -14.43 10.85 10.89
N PHE A 126 -14.32 9.81 10.08
CA PHE A 126 -14.33 9.89 8.62
C PHE A 126 -15.71 10.36 8.14
N LEU A 127 -16.81 9.74 8.55
CA LEU A 127 -18.17 10.10 8.12
C LEU A 127 -18.50 11.56 8.41
N GLN A 128 -18.12 12.06 9.60
CA GLN A 128 -18.34 13.46 9.98
C GLN A 128 -17.54 14.46 9.14
N ARG A 129 -16.43 14.03 8.53
CA ARG A 129 -15.46 14.91 7.85
C ARG A 129 -15.13 14.53 6.42
N ARG A 130 -15.83 13.53 5.86
CA ARG A 130 -15.53 13.02 4.51
C ARG A 130 -15.47 14.10 3.45
N GLN A 131 -16.37 15.12 3.55
CA GLN A 131 -16.43 16.24 2.60
C GLN A 131 -15.13 17.06 2.54
N MET A 132 -14.31 17.03 3.59
CA MET A 132 -13.00 17.69 3.59
C MET A 132 -11.99 17.00 2.67
N TYR A 133 -12.24 15.74 2.32
CA TYR A 133 -11.28 14.90 1.60
C TYR A 133 -11.79 14.47 0.22
N PHE A 134 -13.06 14.11 0.11
CA PHE A 134 -13.58 13.35 -1.03
C PHE A 134 -14.89 13.85 -1.65
N SER A 135 -15.52 14.88 -1.15
CA SER A 135 -16.84 15.36 -1.64
C SER A 135 -16.74 16.56 -2.56
N LYS A 136 -15.66 16.67 -3.31
CA LYS A 136 -15.48 17.77 -4.27
C LYS A 136 -16.43 17.58 -5.46
N ARG A 137 -17.19 18.62 -5.79
CA ARG A 137 -18.00 18.66 -7.03
C ARG A 137 -17.05 18.57 -8.24
N GLY A 138 -17.46 17.84 -9.29
CA GLY A 138 -16.65 17.64 -10.49
C GLY A 138 -15.53 16.59 -10.34
N THR A 139 -15.52 15.85 -9.23
CA THR A 139 -14.59 14.72 -9.04
C THR A 139 -15.30 13.41 -9.35
N ARG A 140 -14.69 12.57 -10.18
CA ARG A 140 -15.14 11.20 -10.49
C ARG A 140 -14.19 10.18 -9.89
N LEU A 141 -14.73 9.08 -9.40
CA LEU A 141 -13.96 7.88 -9.07
C LEU A 141 -13.72 7.11 -10.38
N LEU A 142 -12.47 7.01 -10.81
CA LEU A 142 -12.09 6.23 -12.01
C LEU A 142 -12.00 4.74 -11.72
N GLY A 143 -11.63 4.38 -10.51
CA GLY A 143 -11.59 3.00 -10.07
C GLY A 143 -11.01 2.80 -8.68
N ILE A 144 -11.31 1.62 -8.15
CA ILE A 144 -10.80 1.06 -6.91
C ILE A 144 -9.95 -0.15 -7.29
N GLU A 145 -8.83 -0.35 -6.61
CA GLU A 145 -7.90 -1.45 -6.90
C GLU A 145 -7.47 -1.47 -8.39
N MET A 146 -7.33 -0.27 -9.00
CA MET A 146 -6.93 -0.19 -10.40
C MET A 146 -5.55 -0.82 -10.61
N PRO A 147 -5.43 -1.78 -11.55
CA PRO A 147 -4.19 -2.51 -11.71
C PRO A 147 -3.13 -1.71 -12.46
N ILE A 148 -1.89 -1.81 -11.98
CA ILE A 148 -0.70 -1.57 -12.77
C ILE A 148 -0.14 -2.95 -13.13
N LEU A 149 0.08 -3.19 -14.43
CA LEU A 149 0.69 -4.40 -14.95
C LEU A 149 1.47 -4.04 -16.22
N THR A 150 2.73 -3.71 -16.07
CA THR A 150 3.57 -3.21 -17.17
C THR A 150 5.02 -3.64 -16.99
N PRO A 151 5.77 -3.93 -18.08
CA PRO A 151 7.19 -4.24 -17.97
C PRO A 151 7.98 -2.97 -17.62
N PRO A 152 8.65 -2.93 -16.45
CA PRO A 152 9.39 -1.75 -16.03
C PRO A 152 10.79 -1.67 -16.64
N HIS A 153 11.31 -2.76 -17.21
CA HIS A 153 12.67 -2.89 -17.69
C HIS A 153 12.71 -3.47 -19.12
N LYS A 154 13.38 -2.78 -20.04
CA LYS A 154 13.40 -3.17 -21.46
C LYS A 154 14.11 -4.49 -21.73
N GLU A 155 15.16 -4.79 -20.95
CA GLU A 155 15.94 -6.02 -21.10
C GLU A 155 15.25 -7.24 -20.45
N HIS A 156 14.21 -7.01 -19.65
CA HIS A 156 13.42 -8.03 -18.98
C HIS A 156 11.93 -7.89 -19.30
N PRO A 157 11.51 -8.10 -20.57
CA PRO A 157 10.14 -7.83 -21.01
C PRO A 157 9.08 -8.75 -20.36
N ASN A 158 9.48 -9.89 -19.83
CA ASN A 158 8.59 -10.81 -19.14
C ASN A 158 8.52 -10.59 -17.62
N ILE A 159 9.28 -9.63 -17.11
CA ILE A 159 9.14 -9.19 -15.70
C ILE A 159 8.18 -8.02 -15.67
N MET A 160 7.07 -8.20 -14.98
CA MET A 160 5.98 -7.22 -14.91
C MET A 160 5.92 -6.57 -13.54
N LEU A 161 5.96 -5.24 -13.50
CA LEU A 161 5.58 -4.51 -12.29
C LEU A 161 4.08 -4.66 -12.08
N TYR A 162 3.72 -5.24 -10.96
CA TYR A 162 2.34 -5.39 -10.52
C TYR A 162 2.05 -4.53 -9.30
N GLY A 163 0.95 -3.83 -9.35
CA GLY A 163 0.42 -3.06 -8.23
C GLY A 163 -1.08 -2.84 -8.40
N LYS A 164 -1.73 -2.49 -7.30
CA LYS A 164 -3.11 -2.06 -7.28
C LYS A 164 -3.18 -0.70 -6.63
N LEU A 165 -3.90 0.20 -7.25
CA LEU A 165 -4.12 1.56 -6.77
C LEU A 165 -5.41 1.59 -5.99
N ASP A 166 -5.33 1.93 -4.71
CA ASP A 166 -6.47 1.86 -3.80
C ASP A 166 -7.66 2.66 -4.30
N LEU A 167 -7.42 3.93 -4.65
CA LEU A 167 -8.44 4.82 -5.19
C LEU A 167 -7.83 5.74 -6.25
N VAL A 168 -8.48 5.85 -7.39
CA VAL A 168 -8.06 6.76 -8.46
C VAL A 168 -9.20 7.69 -8.80
N PHE A 169 -8.99 8.99 -8.62
CA PHE A 169 -9.96 10.02 -8.92
C PHE A 169 -9.52 10.90 -10.08
N TYR A 170 -10.48 11.47 -10.76
CA TYR A 170 -10.28 12.50 -11.78
C TYR A 170 -11.06 13.75 -11.41
N ASP A 171 -10.38 14.88 -11.43
CA ASP A 171 -10.94 16.20 -11.26
C ASP A 171 -11.19 16.83 -12.62
N GLU A 172 -12.47 17.04 -12.98
CA GLU A 172 -12.87 17.57 -14.29
C GLU A 172 -12.48 19.04 -14.48
N ASP A 173 -12.50 19.84 -13.41
CA ASP A 173 -12.18 21.25 -13.46
C ASP A 173 -10.68 21.46 -13.64
N LEU A 174 -9.86 20.70 -12.93
CA LEU A 174 -8.40 20.78 -12.98
C LEU A 174 -7.77 19.90 -14.05
N GLN A 175 -8.53 19.00 -14.69
CA GLN A 175 -8.04 18.00 -15.64
C GLN A 175 -6.91 17.15 -15.02
N LYS A 176 -7.05 16.78 -13.75
CA LYS A 176 -6.04 16.07 -12.97
C LYS A 176 -6.54 14.76 -12.41
N ILE A 177 -5.64 13.79 -12.36
CA ILE A 177 -5.82 12.52 -11.68
C ILE A 177 -5.22 12.62 -10.29
N THR A 178 -5.90 12.13 -9.28
CA THR A 178 -5.33 11.92 -7.94
C THR A 178 -5.38 10.45 -7.59
N ILE A 179 -4.20 9.88 -7.37
CA ILE A 179 -4.04 8.53 -6.84
C ILE A 179 -3.94 8.63 -5.32
N TRP A 180 -4.86 8.00 -4.62
CA TRP A 180 -4.83 7.87 -3.18
C TRP A 180 -4.44 6.46 -2.77
N ASP A 181 -3.59 6.36 -1.76
CA ASP A 181 -3.20 5.12 -1.13
C ASP A 181 -3.59 5.19 0.35
N ILE A 182 -4.43 4.26 0.79
CA ILE A 182 -4.96 4.21 2.15
C ILE A 182 -3.95 3.49 3.04
N LYS A 183 -3.56 4.13 4.13
CA LYS A 183 -2.65 3.52 5.11
C LYS A 183 -3.25 3.55 6.50
N THR A 184 -3.15 2.44 7.21
CA THR A 184 -3.44 2.40 8.64
C THR A 184 -2.15 2.64 9.42
N SER A 185 -2.25 3.41 10.50
CA SER A 185 -1.14 3.70 11.37
C SER A 185 -1.60 3.81 12.83
N THR A 186 -0.77 3.39 13.77
CA THR A 186 -1.11 3.56 15.18
C THR A 186 -1.24 5.03 15.56
N ARG A 187 -0.29 5.89 15.17
CA ARG A 187 -0.26 7.31 15.59
C ARG A 187 -0.14 8.32 14.44
N GLY A 188 -0.20 7.83 13.19
CA GLY A 188 0.07 8.62 11.99
C GLY A 188 1.56 8.63 11.65
N TRP A 189 1.90 9.43 10.63
CA TRP A 189 3.27 9.55 10.12
C TRP A 189 3.96 10.80 10.65
N GLY A 190 5.09 10.59 11.32
CA GLY A 190 5.99 11.65 11.74
C GLY A 190 6.96 12.07 10.63
N LYS A 191 7.93 12.90 10.97
CA LYS A 191 8.98 13.38 10.07
C LYS A 191 9.74 12.19 9.44
N TRP A 192 10.17 11.24 10.25
CA TRP A 192 10.92 10.07 9.81
C TRP A 192 10.17 9.19 8.80
N ASP A 193 8.85 9.02 8.96
CA ASP A 193 8.04 8.28 7.99
C ASP A 193 7.98 9.01 6.67
N LYS A 194 7.77 10.31 6.69
CA LYS A 194 7.64 11.16 5.50
C LYS A 194 8.95 11.32 4.74
N GLU A 195 10.09 11.28 5.44
CA GLU A 195 11.42 11.35 4.84
C GLU A 195 11.95 9.99 4.41
N ASN A 196 11.26 8.90 4.73
CA ASN A 196 11.68 7.55 4.33
C ASN A 196 11.49 7.35 2.82
N LYS A 197 12.60 7.46 2.08
CA LYS A 197 12.61 7.36 0.61
C LYS A 197 12.11 6.03 0.08
N ILE A 198 12.35 4.92 0.81
CA ILE A 198 11.85 3.58 0.44
C ILE A 198 10.32 3.59 0.55
N LYS A 199 9.77 4.06 1.68
CA LYS A 199 8.33 4.14 1.91
C LYS A 199 7.62 5.03 0.87
N MET A 200 8.24 6.13 0.48
CA MET A 200 7.67 7.05 -0.52
C MET A 200 7.74 6.50 -1.95
N ALA A 201 8.62 5.52 -2.21
CA ALA A 201 8.81 4.96 -3.55
C ALA A 201 7.55 4.32 -4.13
N GLN A 202 6.63 3.82 -3.28
CA GLN A 202 5.36 3.24 -3.73
C GLN A 202 4.58 4.19 -4.62
N MET A 203 4.32 5.39 -4.14
CA MET A 203 3.52 6.37 -4.87
C MET A 203 4.24 6.91 -6.11
N VAL A 204 5.57 6.96 -6.05
CA VAL A 204 6.40 7.36 -7.20
C VAL A 204 6.32 6.33 -8.33
N LEU A 205 6.39 5.04 -7.99
CA LEU A 205 6.18 3.96 -8.95
C LEU A 205 4.77 3.99 -9.53
N TYR A 206 3.77 4.15 -8.67
CA TYR A 206 2.37 4.22 -9.09
C TYR A 206 2.16 5.37 -10.07
N LYS A 207 2.63 6.58 -9.75
CA LYS A 207 2.53 7.74 -10.64
C LYS A 207 3.15 7.47 -12.00
N LYS A 208 4.40 7.01 -12.02
CA LYS A 208 5.15 6.80 -13.26
C LYS A 208 4.49 5.73 -14.13
N TYR A 209 4.28 4.54 -13.57
CA TYR A 209 3.81 3.40 -14.35
C TYR A 209 2.32 3.45 -14.67
N PHE A 210 1.52 4.17 -13.88
CA PHE A 210 0.17 4.54 -14.28
C PHE A 210 0.18 5.47 -15.50
N ALA A 211 1.02 6.50 -15.49
CA ALA A 211 1.16 7.41 -16.62
C ALA A 211 1.54 6.68 -17.90
N GLU A 212 2.51 5.77 -17.83
CA GLU A 212 2.98 4.96 -18.96
C GLU A 212 1.91 3.98 -19.45
N GLN A 213 1.29 3.22 -18.53
CA GLN A 213 0.30 2.20 -18.89
C GLN A 213 -0.97 2.78 -19.50
N TYR A 214 -1.46 3.90 -18.94
CA TYR A 214 -2.71 4.53 -19.39
C TYR A 214 -2.49 5.67 -20.38
N ASN A 215 -1.26 5.87 -20.83
CA ASN A 215 -0.87 6.93 -21.78
C ASN A 215 -1.43 8.31 -21.40
N VAL A 216 -1.20 8.70 -20.15
CA VAL A 216 -1.61 10.01 -19.63
C VAL A 216 -0.38 10.84 -19.21
N PRO A 217 -0.44 12.17 -19.30
CA PRO A 217 0.68 13.01 -18.90
C PRO A 217 1.01 12.82 -17.41
N VAL A 218 2.27 12.53 -17.10
CA VAL A 218 2.70 12.30 -15.70
C VAL A 218 2.47 13.53 -14.81
N ASP A 219 2.52 14.74 -15.38
CA ASP A 219 2.29 16.00 -14.65
C ASP A 219 0.80 16.24 -14.35
N SER A 220 -0.11 15.48 -14.99
CA SER A 220 -1.53 15.48 -14.66
C SER A 220 -1.89 14.58 -13.48
N ILE A 221 -0.92 13.90 -12.86
CA ILE A 221 -1.15 12.95 -11.77
C ILE A 221 -0.57 13.48 -10.48
N ASP A 222 -1.42 13.60 -9.47
CA ASP A 222 -1.04 13.84 -8.08
C ASP A 222 -1.18 12.55 -7.26
N CYS A 223 -0.30 12.36 -6.28
CA CYS A 223 -0.28 11.17 -5.44
C CYS A 223 -0.42 11.55 -3.97
N LYS A 224 -1.33 10.91 -3.26
CA LYS A 224 -1.63 11.24 -1.86
C LYS A 224 -1.80 10.00 -1.01
N TYR A 225 -1.27 10.05 0.19
CA TYR A 225 -1.56 9.07 1.23
C TYR A 225 -2.76 9.52 2.06
N PHE A 226 -3.69 8.61 2.28
CA PHE A 226 -4.79 8.76 3.22
C PHE A 226 -4.52 7.89 4.44
N ILE A 227 -3.98 8.51 5.50
CA ILE A 227 -3.48 7.80 6.67
C ILE A 227 -4.52 7.87 7.78
N VAL A 228 -5.13 6.73 8.10
CA VAL A 228 -6.05 6.60 9.22
C VAL A 228 -5.30 6.21 10.48
N LYS A 229 -5.52 6.97 11.57
CA LYS A 229 -4.82 6.83 12.84
C LYS A 229 -5.68 6.10 13.85
N ARG A 230 -5.21 4.96 14.31
CA ARG A 230 -5.88 4.15 15.32
C ARG A 230 -5.91 4.84 16.68
N LYS A 231 -4.82 5.47 17.07
CA LYS A 231 -4.69 6.20 18.34
C LYS A 231 -4.50 7.70 18.11
N VAL A 232 -5.18 8.48 18.93
CA VAL A 232 -4.97 9.92 19.06
C VAL A 232 -4.65 10.27 20.51
N PRO A 233 -3.86 11.31 20.78
CA PRO A 233 -3.55 11.74 22.13
C PRO A 233 -4.83 12.09 22.92
N LYS A 234 -4.86 11.76 24.22
CA LYS A 234 -5.97 12.16 25.11
C LYS A 234 -6.05 13.69 25.27
N ASN A 235 -4.89 14.35 25.34
CA ASN A 235 -4.76 15.78 25.49
C ASN A 235 -3.95 16.35 24.28
N PRO A 236 -4.56 16.57 23.13
CA PRO A 236 -3.87 17.07 21.95
C PRO A 236 -3.47 18.53 22.16
N LYS A 237 -2.19 18.85 21.93
CA LYS A 237 -1.70 20.23 21.96
C LYS A 237 -2.23 21.10 20.81
N TYR A 238 -2.56 20.45 19.68
CA TYR A 238 -3.06 21.12 18.48
C TYR A 238 -4.20 20.32 17.87
N PRO A 239 -5.17 20.93 17.21
CA PRO A 239 -6.31 20.24 16.58
C PRO A 239 -5.91 19.12 15.62
N ALA A 240 -4.82 19.29 14.86
CA ALA A 240 -4.31 18.26 13.95
C ALA A 240 -3.88 16.97 14.66
N MET A 241 -3.51 17.03 15.95
CA MET A 241 -3.17 15.84 16.74
C MET A 241 -4.42 15.04 17.09
N ALA A 242 -5.57 15.69 17.27
CA ALA A 242 -6.87 15.05 17.53
C ALA A 242 -7.48 14.42 16.27
N SER A 243 -7.01 14.80 15.08
CA SER A 243 -7.51 14.23 13.82
C SER A 243 -7.13 12.75 13.73
N ARG A 244 -8.11 11.90 13.40
CA ARG A 244 -7.87 10.50 13.07
C ARG A 244 -7.46 10.27 11.61
N ILE A 245 -7.48 11.31 10.80
CA ILE A 245 -7.06 11.28 9.41
C ILE A 245 -5.89 12.24 9.21
N GLN A 246 -4.88 11.79 8.51
CA GLN A 246 -3.75 12.60 8.07
C GLN A 246 -3.58 12.36 6.57
N THR A 247 -3.48 13.43 5.80
CA THR A 247 -3.11 13.34 4.39
C THR A 247 -1.65 13.73 4.22
N TYR A 248 -1.00 13.11 3.26
CA TYR A 248 0.38 13.44 2.92
C TYR A 248 0.63 13.24 1.42
N GLU A 249 1.25 14.23 0.80
CA GLU A 249 1.64 14.22 -0.61
C GLU A 249 3.17 14.05 -0.70
N PRO A 250 3.67 12.90 -1.17
CA PRO A 250 5.10 12.68 -1.30
C PRO A 250 5.66 13.40 -2.52
N SER A 251 6.92 13.81 -2.45
CA SER A 251 7.62 14.34 -3.61
C SER A 251 7.73 13.27 -4.70
N SER A 252 7.15 13.53 -5.86
CA SER A 252 7.08 12.64 -7.01
C SER A 252 7.51 13.30 -8.32
N GLY A 253 8.39 14.29 -8.26
CA GLY A 253 8.95 14.95 -9.46
C GLY A 253 9.95 14.06 -10.21
N LYS A 254 10.38 14.53 -11.39
CA LYS A 254 11.23 13.81 -12.36
C LYS A 254 12.49 13.19 -11.71
N VAL A 255 13.20 13.94 -10.86
CA VAL A 255 14.41 13.46 -10.18
C VAL A 255 14.12 12.27 -9.26
N THR A 256 13.00 12.35 -8.51
CA THR A 256 12.60 11.26 -7.62
C THR A 256 12.14 10.04 -8.42
N MET A 257 11.39 10.23 -9.50
CA MET A 257 10.97 9.13 -10.39
C MET A 257 12.16 8.42 -11.02
N ASN A 258 13.15 9.16 -11.52
CA ASN A 258 14.36 8.55 -12.11
C ASN A 258 15.13 7.72 -11.08
N ARG A 259 15.29 8.23 -9.84
CA ARG A 259 15.95 7.49 -8.76
C ARG A 259 15.21 6.20 -8.42
N VAL A 260 13.89 6.26 -8.25
CA VAL A 260 13.09 5.07 -7.90
C VAL A 260 13.07 4.06 -9.04
N SER A 261 13.01 4.52 -10.30
CA SER A 261 13.11 3.63 -11.47
C SER A 261 14.48 2.95 -11.53
N LYS A 262 15.56 3.68 -11.25
CA LYS A 262 16.90 3.09 -11.18
C LYS A 262 16.96 1.98 -10.13
N HIS A 263 16.44 2.21 -8.92
CA HIS A 263 16.38 1.16 -7.89
C HIS A 263 15.53 -0.05 -8.32
N LEU A 264 14.44 0.16 -9.05
CA LEU A 264 13.63 -0.95 -9.57
C LEU A 264 14.41 -1.75 -10.62
N HIS A 265 15.16 -1.09 -11.51
CA HIS A 265 16.02 -1.77 -12.49
C HIS A 265 17.14 -2.53 -11.78
N GLU A 266 17.86 -1.90 -10.87
CA GLU A 266 18.92 -2.56 -10.06
C GLU A 266 18.38 -3.79 -9.31
N PHE A 267 17.16 -3.71 -8.76
CA PHE A 267 16.50 -4.85 -8.13
C PHE A 267 16.22 -5.98 -9.13
N ILE A 268 15.73 -5.65 -10.32
CA ILE A 268 15.46 -6.64 -11.36
C ILE A 268 16.75 -7.30 -11.84
N ASP A 269 17.76 -6.50 -12.16
CA ASP A 269 19.08 -7.00 -12.62
C ASP A 269 19.77 -7.88 -11.57
N ASP A 270 19.65 -7.52 -10.28
CA ASP A 270 20.24 -8.29 -9.18
C ASP A 270 19.48 -9.59 -8.90
N CYS A 271 18.17 -9.60 -9.05
CA CYS A 271 17.33 -10.70 -8.60
C CYS A 271 16.88 -11.65 -9.70
N PHE A 272 17.02 -11.28 -10.98
CA PHE A 272 16.56 -12.09 -12.09
C PHE A 272 17.66 -12.32 -13.12
N LYS A 273 17.64 -13.50 -13.72
CA LYS A 273 18.42 -13.88 -14.88
C LYS A 273 17.56 -14.75 -15.78
N ASP A 274 17.51 -14.43 -17.07
CA ASP A 274 16.66 -15.13 -18.03
C ASP A 274 15.20 -15.20 -17.55
N ASP A 275 14.71 -14.10 -16.96
CA ASP A 275 13.39 -13.93 -16.34
C ASP A 275 13.07 -14.88 -15.16
N MET A 276 14.08 -15.57 -14.63
CA MET A 276 13.97 -16.44 -13.46
C MET A 276 14.70 -15.84 -12.26
N TYR A 277 14.21 -16.14 -11.05
CA TYR A 277 14.93 -15.73 -9.83
C TYR A 277 16.34 -16.28 -9.81
N GLN A 278 17.33 -15.43 -9.56
CA GLN A 278 18.70 -15.87 -9.32
C GLN A 278 18.79 -16.49 -7.92
N VAL A 279 19.22 -17.75 -7.87
CA VAL A 279 19.53 -18.43 -6.61
C VAL A 279 21.00 -18.17 -6.28
N LYS A 280 21.25 -17.26 -5.36
CA LYS A 280 22.58 -16.86 -4.90
C LYS A 280 22.53 -16.40 -3.44
N ASP A 281 23.69 -16.12 -2.87
CA ASP A 281 23.76 -15.45 -1.58
C ASP A 281 23.49 -13.96 -1.75
N TYR A 282 22.48 -13.48 -1.01
CA TYR A 282 22.11 -12.08 -1.00
C TYR A 282 22.65 -11.38 0.25
N THR A 283 23.16 -10.18 0.05
CA THR A 283 23.76 -9.38 1.11
C THR A 283 22.78 -9.12 2.26
N LYS A 284 23.23 -9.37 3.48
CA LYS A 284 22.56 -8.94 4.70
C LYS A 284 22.80 -7.44 4.90
N ASN A 285 21.78 -6.72 5.36
CA ASN A 285 21.87 -5.30 5.70
C ASN A 285 21.33 -5.07 7.11
N PRO A 286 22.05 -5.55 8.14
CA PRO A 286 21.62 -5.46 9.53
C PRO A 286 21.72 -4.02 10.03
N SER A 287 20.68 -3.60 10.72
CA SER A 287 20.61 -2.36 11.48
C SER A 287 19.46 -2.45 12.48
N ASP A 288 19.47 -1.62 13.50
CA ASP A 288 18.35 -1.54 14.44
C ASP A 288 17.02 -1.26 13.74
N LYS A 289 17.06 -0.48 12.67
CA LYS A 289 15.89 -0.18 11.87
C LYS A 289 15.40 -1.39 11.09
N ASN A 290 16.26 -2.06 10.33
CA ASN A 290 15.89 -3.15 9.44
C ASN A 290 15.58 -4.44 10.20
N CYS A 291 16.26 -4.67 11.32
CA CYS A 291 16.10 -5.88 12.12
C CYS A 291 15.01 -5.78 13.19
N ARG A 292 14.58 -4.57 13.59
CA ARG A 292 13.59 -4.39 14.68
C ARG A 292 12.35 -5.28 14.52
N TRP A 293 11.81 -5.35 13.32
CA TRP A 293 10.57 -6.07 13.00
C TRP A 293 10.80 -7.21 11.98
N CYS A 294 12.05 -7.64 11.82
CA CYS A 294 12.36 -8.75 10.94
C CYS A 294 11.95 -10.08 11.58
N PRO A 295 11.12 -10.91 10.91
CA PRO A 295 10.65 -12.18 11.48
C PRO A 295 11.76 -13.24 11.58
N PHE A 296 12.93 -13.00 10.98
CA PHE A 296 14.04 -13.93 10.89
C PHE A 296 15.23 -13.57 11.80
N LYS A 297 15.18 -12.43 12.49
CA LYS A 297 16.32 -11.89 13.27
C LYS A 297 16.80 -12.78 14.41
N ASP A 298 15.92 -13.60 14.96
CA ASP A 298 16.18 -14.46 16.13
C ASP A 298 16.24 -15.96 15.73
N LYS A 299 16.50 -16.22 14.44
CA LYS A 299 16.64 -17.56 13.86
C LYS A 299 18.04 -17.72 13.25
N PRO A 300 19.03 -18.19 14.03
CA PRO A 300 20.42 -18.26 13.57
C PRO A 300 20.61 -19.04 12.28
N GLU A 301 19.78 -20.08 12.07
CA GLU A 301 19.80 -20.90 10.86
C GLU A 301 19.36 -20.15 9.60
N LEU A 302 18.61 -19.04 9.75
CA LEU A 302 18.12 -18.21 8.64
C LEU A 302 18.88 -16.89 8.54
N CYS A 303 19.23 -16.30 9.65
CA CYS A 303 19.88 -14.98 9.70
C CYS A 303 20.83 -14.89 10.91
N ASP A 304 22.09 -15.19 10.68
CA ASP A 304 23.18 -14.95 11.63
C ASP A 304 23.55 -13.47 11.60
N LYS A 305 23.46 -12.81 12.76
CA LYS A 305 23.80 -11.38 12.91
C LYS A 305 25.31 -11.12 12.99
N GLU A 306 26.11 -12.15 13.24
CA GLU A 306 27.54 -11.99 13.52
C GLU A 306 28.42 -11.69 12.29
N HIS A 307 27.88 -11.77 11.08
CA HIS A 307 28.64 -11.49 9.85
C HIS A 307 28.36 -10.10 9.26
N SER A 308 28.31 -9.09 10.09
CA SER A 308 28.21 -7.68 9.68
C SER A 308 29.39 -6.91 10.24
N SER A 309 30.52 -7.10 9.65
CA SER A 309 31.68 -6.21 9.82
C SER A 309 31.89 -5.39 8.56
#